data_7fa13ee3cdf93c21fc131f9d6b08cf62
#
_entry.id   7fa13ee3cdf93c21fc131f9d6b08cf62
#
_cell.length_a   1.000
_cell.length_b   1.000
_cell.length_c   1.000
_cell.angle_alpha   90.00
_cell.angle_beta   90.00
_cell.angle_gamma   90.00
#
_symmetry.space_group_name_H-M   'P 1'
#
loop_
_entity.id
_entity.type
_entity.pdbx_description
1 polymer ?
#
loop_
_entity_poly.entity_id
_entity_poly.type
_entity_poly.pdbx_seq_one_letter_code
_entity_poly.pdbx_strand_id
1 'polypeptide(L)'
;MRPHELKDVEFRVVSFPILTHVTVHADELDQALLGMYHHTTHYDGVIMTSQKAVQAWQQACVRVNQKLYVQQDIHPERMRVLGQVPFYVVGPATAKALRHIEVATPFQPTTIHGAEAGNAESLALHMMRDMNQSRQPRRFLYLVGDKRSPALI
;
A
#
# COMPACT_ATOMS: atom_id res chain seq x y z
N MET A 1 -5.72 -25.39 -9.95
CA MET A 1 -5.02 -25.08 -8.69
C MET A 1 -5.65 -25.89 -7.57
N ARG A 2 -4.89 -26.75 -6.93
CA ARG A 2 -5.42 -27.64 -5.89
C ARG A 2 -5.57 -26.87 -4.56
N PRO A 3 -6.66 -27.08 -3.77
CA PRO A 3 -6.89 -26.36 -2.52
C PRO A 3 -5.79 -26.49 -1.47
N HIS A 4 -4.91 -27.49 -1.61
CA HIS A 4 -3.83 -27.79 -0.66
C HIS A 4 -2.61 -26.87 -0.79
N GLU A 5 -2.44 -26.17 -1.92
CA GLU A 5 -1.29 -25.29 -2.16
C GLU A 5 -1.40 -23.91 -1.53
N LEU A 6 -2.60 -23.57 -0.99
CA LEU A 6 -2.86 -22.26 -0.39
C LEU A 6 -2.63 -22.22 1.13
N LYS A 7 -2.32 -23.35 1.77
CA LYS A 7 -2.27 -23.45 3.24
C LYS A 7 -1.01 -22.87 3.89
N ASP A 8 0.04 -22.60 3.10
CA ASP A 8 1.34 -22.22 3.65
C ASP A 8 1.69 -20.73 3.43
N VAL A 9 0.72 -19.91 3.00
CA VAL A 9 0.94 -18.47 2.82
C VAL A 9 0.33 -17.70 3.99
N GLU A 10 1.17 -17.24 4.89
CA GLU A 10 0.77 -16.39 6.00
C GLU A 10 0.91 -14.92 5.60
N PHE A 11 -0.21 -14.17 5.63
CA PHE A 11 -0.24 -12.74 5.38
C PHE A 11 -0.43 -11.98 6.69
N ARG A 12 0.42 -10.99 6.94
CA ARG A 12 0.18 -10.01 7.98
C ARG A 12 -0.24 -8.68 7.35
N VAL A 13 -1.51 -8.36 7.45
CA VAL A 13 -2.11 -7.14 6.89
C VAL A 13 -2.29 -6.12 7.99
N VAL A 14 -1.79 -4.90 7.77
CA VAL A 14 -2.06 -3.73 8.62
C VAL A 14 -3.09 -2.86 7.91
N SER A 15 -4.28 -2.72 8.50
CA SER A 15 -5.41 -1.99 7.93
C SER A 15 -5.53 -0.60 8.53
N PHE A 16 -5.69 0.40 7.67
CA PHE A 16 -6.02 1.76 8.06
C PHE A 16 -7.41 2.12 7.53
N PRO A 17 -8.43 2.29 8.39
CA PRO A 17 -9.77 2.63 7.93
C PRO A 17 -9.83 4.06 7.40
N ILE A 18 -10.53 4.23 6.28
CA ILE A 18 -10.78 5.51 5.64
C ILE A 18 -12.29 5.72 5.57
N LEU A 19 -12.79 6.78 6.20
CA LEU A 19 -14.19 7.14 6.12
C LEU A 19 -14.46 8.06 4.91
N THR A 20 -15.73 8.15 4.50
CA THR A 20 -16.18 8.75 3.24
C THR A 20 -15.71 10.19 2.98
N HIS A 21 -15.46 10.98 4.02
CA HIS A 21 -15.03 12.38 3.90
C HIS A 21 -13.88 12.76 4.83
N VAL A 22 -13.46 11.86 5.71
CA VAL A 22 -12.41 12.14 6.69
C VAL A 22 -11.46 10.94 6.70
N THR A 23 -10.18 11.21 6.55
CA THR A 23 -9.16 10.19 6.80
C THR A 23 -9.05 10.00 8.30
N VAL A 24 -9.59 8.90 8.78
CA VAL A 24 -9.41 8.46 10.17
C VAL A 24 -8.04 7.82 10.27
N HIS A 25 -7.36 8.01 11.39
CA HIS A 25 -6.00 7.51 11.61
C HIS A 25 -4.96 8.09 10.63
N ALA A 26 -5.10 9.37 10.27
CA ALA A 26 -4.11 10.06 9.44
C ALA A 26 -2.71 10.03 10.07
N ASP A 27 -2.63 10.17 11.39
CA ASP A 27 -1.36 10.14 12.10
C ASP A 27 -0.71 8.76 12.05
N GLU A 28 -1.49 7.69 12.14
CA GLU A 28 -0.98 6.31 12.01
C GLU A 28 -0.48 6.04 10.59
N LEU A 29 -1.13 6.58 9.57
CA LEU A 29 -0.66 6.47 8.19
C LEU A 29 0.64 7.25 8.00
N ASP A 30 0.74 8.46 8.55
CA ASP A 30 1.97 9.24 8.54
C ASP A 30 3.11 8.49 9.25
N GLN A 31 2.83 7.86 10.41
CA GLN A 31 3.80 7.06 11.14
C GLN A 31 4.23 5.80 10.35
N ALA A 32 3.31 5.15 9.65
CA ALA A 32 3.63 4.03 8.79
C ALA A 32 4.58 4.44 7.66
N LEU A 33 4.31 5.57 7.00
CA LEU A 33 5.17 6.15 5.95
C LEU A 33 6.55 6.53 6.49
N LEU A 34 6.62 7.19 7.64
CA LEU A 34 7.88 7.51 8.29
C LEU A 34 8.66 6.26 8.67
N GLY A 35 7.98 5.24 9.19
CA GLY A 35 8.58 3.95 9.50
C GLY A 35 9.17 3.26 8.27
N MET A 36 8.48 3.31 7.13
CA MET A 36 9.01 2.83 5.86
C MET A 36 10.23 3.64 5.42
N TYR A 37 10.15 4.96 5.50
CA TYR A 37 11.24 5.86 5.13
C TYR A 37 12.51 5.65 5.99
N HIS A 38 12.35 5.48 7.29
CA HIS A 38 13.46 5.25 8.22
C HIS A 38 13.91 3.79 8.31
N HIS A 39 13.28 2.88 7.54
CA HIS A 39 13.51 1.43 7.62
C HIS A 39 13.26 0.82 9.01
N THR A 40 12.45 1.46 9.83
CA THR A 40 12.02 0.92 11.13
C THR A 40 10.82 -0.02 11.00
N THR A 41 10.08 0.12 9.90
CA THR A 41 8.95 -0.76 9.55
C THR A 41 9.08 -1.20 8.09
N HIS A 42 9.02 -2.51 7.86
CA HIS A 42 9.04 -3.08 6.52
C HIS A 42 7.65 -3.54 6.11
N TYR A 43 7.25 -3.17 4.90
CA TYR A 43 6.07 -3.70 4.22
C TYR A 43 6.49 -4.27 2.87
N ASP A 44 5.96 -5.45 2.54
CA ASP A 44 6.19 -6.12 1.26
C ASP A 44 5.34 -5.55 0.13
N GLY A 45 4.39 -4.68 0.46
CA GLY A 45 3.55 -3.98 -0.49
C GLY A 45 2.50 -3.11 0.18
N VAL A 46 1.84 -2.29 -0.63
CA VAL A 46 0.72 -1.43 -0.23
C VAL A 46 -0.51 -1.84 -1.00
N ILE A 47 -1.64 -2.04 -0.31
CA ILE A 47 -2.91 -2.44 -0.90
C ILE A 47 -3.88 -1.28 -0.85
N MET A 48 -4.49 -0.94 -1.99
CA MET A 48 -5.51 0.10 -2.12
C MET A 48 -6.66 -0.39 -2.99
N THR A 49 -7.87 -0.37 -2.46
CA THR A 49 -9.06 -0.88 -3.15
C THR A 49 -10.00 0.20 -3.66
N SER A 50 -9.64 1.47 -3.48
CA SER A 50 -10.46 2.60 -3.89
C SER A 50 -9.64 3.86 -4.22
N GLN A 51 -10.23 4.75 -5.01
CA GLN A 51 -9.64 6.07 -5.26
C GLN A 51 -9.53 6.94 -4.00
N LYS A 52 -10.40 6.71 -3.01
CA LYS A 52 -10.32 7.38 -1.68
C LYS A 52 -9.04 6.96 -0.93
N ALA A 53 -8.66 5.70 -1.02
CA ALA A 53 -7.40 5.23 -0.46
C ALA A 53 -6.20 5.92 -1.13
N VAL A 54 -6.24 6.09 -2.44
CA VAL A 54 -5.20 6.81 -3.20
C VAL A 54 -5.11 8.28 -2.75
N GLN A 55 -6.25 8.95 -2.56
CA GLN A 55 -6.27 10.33 -2.06
C GLN A 55 -5.67 10.44 -0.64
N ALA A 56 -6.01 9.52 0.25
CA ALA A 56 -5.46 9.49 1.60
C ALA A 56 -3.94 9.26 1.59
N TRP A 57 -3.47 8.35 0.75
CA TRP A 57 -2.04 8.13 0.51
C TRP A 57 -1.34 9.40 0.04
N GLN A 58 -1.86 10.06 -1.00
CA GLN A 58 -1.30 11.30 -1.52
C GLN A 58 -1.18 12.38 -0.44
N GLN A 59 -2.24 12.57 0.36
CA GLN A 59 -2.24 13.54 1.47
C GLN A 59 -1.20 13.20 2.53
N ALA A 60 -1.07 11.93 2.89
CA ALA A 60 -0.05 11.47 3.83
C ALA A 60 1.37 11.70 3.29
N CYS A 61 1.61 11.40 2.01
CA CYS A 61 2.89 11.66 1.36
C CYS A 61 3.29 13.14 1.42
N VAL A 62 2.33 14.04 1.17
CA VAL A 62 2.58 15.49 1.26
C VAL A 62 2.95 15.89 2.68
N ARG A 63 2.19 15.44 3.70
CA ARG A 63 2.48 15.75 5.11
C ARG A 63 3.83 15.22 5.55
N VAL A 64 4.13 13.97 5.21
CA VAL A 64 5.41 13.33 5.57
C VAL A 64 6.58 14.03 4.88
N ASN A 65 6.44 14.34 3.59
CA ASN A 65 7.48 15.06 2.86
C ASN A 65 7.77 16.44 3.48
N GLN A 66 6.74 17.18 3.89
CA GLN A 66 6.90 18.44 4.62
C GLN A 66 7.66 18.25 5.94
N LYS A 67 7.32 17.22 6.72
CA LYS A 67 8.02 16.91 7.98
C LYS A 67 9.49 16.63 7.74
N LEU A 68 9.81 15.79 6.75
CA LEU A 68 11.19 15.45 6.40
C LEU A 68 11.98 16.68 5.93
N TYR A 69 11.36 17.55 5.14
CA TYR A 69 11.96 18.78 4.67
C TYR A 69 12.29 19.74 5.81
N VAL A 70 11.35 19.98 6.71
CA VAL A 70 11.54 20.85 7.88
C VAL A 70 12.62 20.31 8.81
N GLN A 71 12.71 18.99 8.97
CA GLN A 71 13.71 18.33 9.79
C GLN A 71 15.08 18.19 9.10
N GLN A 72 15.18 18.58 7.82
CA GLN A 72 16.36 18.39 6.99
C GLN A 72 16.82 16.93 6.90
N ASP A 73 15.86 16.00 7.04
CA ASP A 73 16.09 14.55 7.00
C ASP A 73 15.72 13.96 5.63
N ILE A 74 16.27 14.54 4.58
CA ILE A 74 16.04 14.08 3.20
C ILE A 74 17.27 13.29 2.73
N HIS A 75 17.09 11.97 2.58
CA HIS A 75 18.12 11.06 2.12
C HIS A 75 17.71 10.38 0.81
N PRO A 76 18.35 10.67 -0.33
CA PRO A 76 18.00 10.10 -1.63
C PRO A 76 17.97 8.56 -1.66
N GLU A 77 18.85 7.92 -0.91
CA GLU A 77 18.91 6.46 -0.80
C GLU A 77 17.62 5.87 -0.22
N ARG A 78 17.14 6.43 0.89
CA ARG A 78 15.90 6.01 1.56
C ARG A 78 14.69 6.22 0.65
N MET A 79 14.69 7.31 -0.08
CA MET A 79 13.66 7.66 -1.05
C MET A 79 13.56 6.63 -2.17
N ARG A 80 14.69 6.19 -2.71
CA ARG A 80 14.74 5.20 -3.77
C ARG A 80 14.17 3.85 -3.34
N VAL A 81 14.48 3.41 -2.14
CA VAL A 81 13.96 2.15 -1.58
C VAL A 81 12.44 2.19 -1.43
N LEU A 82 11.89 3.32 -0.99
CA LEU A 82 10.46 3.50 -0.82
C LEU A 82 9.70 3.41 -2.14
N GLY A 83 10.27 3.96 -3.22
CA GLY A 83 9.71 3.86 -4.57
C GLY A 83 9.69 2.43 -5.15
N GLN A 84 10.43 1.49 -4.57
CA GLN A 84 10.47 0.10 -5.01
C GLN A 84 9.39 -0.79 -4.37
N VAL A 85 8.69 -0.30 -3.36
CA VAL A 85 7.58 -1.06 -2.73
C VAL A 85 6.44 -1.22 -3.73
N PRO A 86 5.99 -2.47 -4.02
CA PRO A 86 4.91 -2.69 -4.98
C PRO A 86 3.56 -2.27 -4.41
N PHE A 87 2.71 -1.75 -5.30
CA PHE A 87 1.33 -1.38 -5.00
C PHE A 87 0.37 -2.37 -5.64
N TYR A 88 -0.63 -2.79 -4.86
CA TYR A 88 -1.68 -3.69 -5.30
C TYR A 88 -3.01 -2.95 -5.24
N VAL A 89 -3.69 -2.85 -6.38
CA VAL A 89 -4.94 -2.07 -6.49
C VAL A 89 -6.06 -2.91 -7.08
N VAL A 90 -7.29 -2.53 -6.80
CA VAL A 90 -8.48 -3.11 -7.41
C VAL A 90 -8.96 -2.19 -8.53
N GLY A 91 -8.83 -2.69 -9.75
CA GLY A 91 -9.42 -2.10 -10.94
C GLY A 91 -8.63 -0.98 -11.61
N PRO A 92 -8.99 -0.67 -12.87
CA PRO A 92 -8.25 0.29 -13.69
C PRO A 92 -8.40 1.73 -13.20
N ALA A 93 -9.53 2.09 -12.58
CA ALA A 93 -9.75 3.45 -12.07
C ALA A 93 -8.83 3.77 -10.89
N THR A 94 -8.65 2.82 -9.96
CA THR A 94 -7.72 2.98 -8.84
C THR A 94 -6.27 3.01 -9.32
N ALA A 95 -5.92 2.13 -10.26
CA ALA A 95 -4.59 2.12 -10.88
C ALA A 95 -4.28 3.45 -11.59
N LYS A 96 -5.23 3.97 -12.35
CA LYS A 96 -5.09 5.27 -13.02
C LYS A 96 -4.91 6.40 -12.03
N ALA A 97 -5.75 6.45 -10.99
CA ALA A 97 -5.63 7.46 -9.93
C ALA A 97 -4.24 7.42 -9.28
N LEU A 98 -3.75 6.23 -8.96
CA LEU A 98 -2.45 6.05 -8.32
C LEU A 98 -1.27 6.46 -9.24
N ARG A 99 -1.35 6.21 -10.54
CA ARG A 99 -0.33 6.65 -11.51
C ARG A 99 -0.25 8.16 -11.68
N HIS A 100 -1.34 8.88 -11.41
CA HIS A 100 -1.47 10.31 -11.61
C HIS A 100 -1.38 11.12 -10.31
N ILE A 101 -1.00 10.50 -9.20
CA ILE A 101 -0.79 11.27 -7.97
C ILE A 101 0.39 12.22 -8.15
N GLU A 102 0.17 13.46 -7.74
CA GLU A 102 1.21 14.48 -7.70
C GLU A 102 1.85 14.48 -6.31
N VAL A 103 2.85 13.66 -6.15
CA VAL A 103 3.64 13.59 -4.92
C VAL A 103 5.11 13.75 -5.24
N ALA A 104 5.88 14.17 -4.24
CA ALA A 104 7.33 14.21 -4.37
C ALA A 104 7.86 12.82 -4.75
N THR A 105 8.86 12.81 -5.57
CA THR A 105 9.45 11.63 -6.22
C THR A 105 9.61 10.37 -5.35
N PRO A 106 9.95 10.46 -4.05
CA PRO A 106 10.19 9.25 -3.25
C PRO A 106 8.94 8.42 -3.00
N PHE A 107 7.77 9.04 -3.02
CA PHE A 107 6.50 8.38 -2.70
C PHE A 107 5.70 7.98 -3.94
N GLN A 108 6.25 8.25 -5.12
CA GLN A 108 5.59 7.88 -6.36
C GLN A 108 5.75 6.38 -6.62
N PRO A 109 4.63 5.65 -6.78
CA PRO A 109 4.70 4.22 -7.02
C PRO A 109 5.33 3.92 -8.39
N THR A 110 6.27 2.99 -8.41
CA THR A 110 6.93 2.53 -9.65
C THR A 110 6.33 1.24 -10.17
N THR A 111 5.76 0.42 -9.30
CA THR A 111 5.17 -0.87 -9.64
C THR A 111 3.75 -0.97 -9.12
N ILE A 112 2.78 -1.10 -10.02
CA ILE A 112 1.36 -1.19 -9.71
C ILE A 112 0.80 -2.46 -10.35
N HIS A 113 0.22 -3.33 -9.50
CA HIS A 113 -0.43 -4.58 -9.88
C HIS A 113 -1.93 -4.52 -9.61
N GLY A 114 -2.71 -5.32 -10.34
CA GLY A 114 -4.14 -5.53 -10.09
C GLY A 114 -5.07 -4.56 -10.82
N ALA A 115 -4.58 -3.79 -11.79
CA ALA A 115 -5.43 -2.93 -12.62
C ALA A 115 -6.58 -3.70 -13.31
N GLU A 116 -6.34 -4.97 -13.66
CA GLU A 116 -7.31 -5.90 -14.25
C GLU A 116 -8.14 -6.67 -13.22
N ALA A 117 -7.82 -6.58 -11.93
CA ALA A 117 -8.60 -7.20 -10.87
C ALA A 117 -9.93 -6.46 -10.68
N GLY A 118 -11.04 -7.12 -10.96
CA GLY A 118 -12.38 -6.52 -10.86
C GLY A 118 -12.90 -6.38 -9.43
N ASN A 119 -12.31 -7.11 -8.48
CA ASN A 119 -12.69 -7.13 -7.07
C ASN A 119 -11.52 -7.54 -6.18
N ALA A 120 -11.72 -7.47 -4.86
CA ALA A 120 -10.70 -7.82 -3.87
C ALA A 120 -10.32 -9.30 -3.86
N GLU A 121 -11.25 -10.20 -4.21
CA GLU A 121 -10.98 -11.64 -4.31
C GLU A 121 -10.01 -11.95 -5.45
N SER A 122 -10.26 -11.34 -6.62
CA SER A 122 -9.37 -11.45 -7.79
C SER A 122 -7.99 -10.88 -7.49
N LEU A 123 -7.91 -9.78 -6.76
CA LEU A 123 -6.65 -9.21 -6.31
C LEU A 123 -5.92 -10.14 -5.35
N ALA A 124 -6.61 -10.70 -4.36
CA ALA A 124 -6.03 -11.63 -3.40
C ALA A 124 -5.45 -12.87 -4.09
N LEU A 125 -6.17 -13.43 -5.07
CA LEU A 125 -5.66 -14.55 -5.88
C LEU A 125 -4.43 -14.18 -6.70
N HIS A 126 -4.41 -12.98 -7.28
CA HIS A 126 -3.25 -12.48 -8.01
C HIS A 126 -2.03 -12.36 -7.08
N MET A 127 -2.21 -11.74 -5.91
CA MET A 127 -1.15 -11.60 -4.91
C MET A 127 -0.63 -12.96 -4.45
N MET A 128 -1.50 -13.93 -4.19
CA MET A 128 -1.12 -15.27 -3.78
C MET A 128 -0.26 -15.98 -4.84
N ARG A 129 -0.59 -15.82 -6.12
CA ARG A 129 0.20 -16.39 -7.22
C ARG A 129 1.59 -15.79 -7.30
N ASP A 130 1.69 -14.47 -7.20
CA ASP A 130 2.97 -13.76 -7.26
C ASP A 130 3.87 -14.10 -6.07
N MET A 131 3.28 -14.43 -4.92
CA MET A 131 4.00 -14.66 -3.66
C MET A 131 4.29 -16.12 -3.35
N ASN A 132 3.80 -17.05 -4.15
CA ASN A 132 3.89 -18.51 -3.88
C ASN A 132 5.32 -19.06 -3.86
N GLN A 133 6.32 -18.25 -4.16
CA GLN A 133 7.74 -18.63 -4.15
C GLN A 133 8.47 -18.37 -2.83
N SER A 134 7.81 -17.73 -1.87
CA SER A 134 8.45 -17.38 -0.59
C SER A 134 7.69 -17.96 0.60
N ARG A 135 8.38 -18.75 1.43
CA ARG A 135 7.82 -19.34 2.66
C ARG A 135 7.79 -18.38 3.86
N GLN A 136 8.23 -17.14 3.70
CA GLN A 136 8.27 -16.18 4.80
C GLN A 136 6.94 -15.42 4.91
N PRO A 137 6.48 -15.10 6.12
CA PRO A 137 5.30 -14.27 6.34
C PRO A 137 5.54 -12.89 5.73
N ARG A 138 4.51 -12.37 5.04
CA ARG A 138 4.55 -11.08 4.36
C ARG A 138 3.70 -10.07 5.10
N ARG A 139 4.13 -8.83 5.11
CA ARG A 139 3.45 -7.72 5.77
C ARG A 139 3.04 -6.66 4.75
N PHE A 140 1.74 -6.39 4.67
CA PHE A 140 1.17 -5.38 3.78
C PHE A 140 0.58 -4.22 4.56
N LEU A 141 0.71 -3.03 3.98
CA LEU A 141 -0.03 -1.86 4.42
C LEU A 141 -1.32 -1.79 3.60
N TYR A 142 -2.46 -2.01 4.25
CA TYR A 142 -3.76 -2.01 3.58
C TYR A 142 -4.58 -0.77 3.96
N LEU A 143 -4.81 0.10 2.98
CA LEU A 143 -5.67 1.27 3.13
C LEU A 143 -7.11 0.88 2.77
N VAL A 144 -7.98 0.84 3.78
CA VAL A 144 -9.38 0.40 3.63
C VAL A 144 -10.35 1.54 3.88
N GLY A 145 -11.49 1.49 3.18
CA GLY A 145 -12.67 2.27 3.52
C GLY A 145 -13.42 1.69 4.73
N ASP A 146 -14.58 2.23 5.00
CA ASP A 146 -15.49 1.77 6.05
C ASP A 146 -16.04 0.35 5.81
N LYS A 147 -16.05 -0.10 4.55
CA LYS A 147 -16.39 -1.48 4.18
C LYS A 147 -15.12 -2.27 3.86
N ARG A 148 -14.82 -3.25 4.68
CA ARG A 148 -13.68 -4.15 4.48
C ARG A 148 -14.08 -5.32 3.58
N SER A 149 -13.19 -5.71 2.70
CA SER A 149 -13.35 -6.96 1.95
C SER A 149 -12.78 -8.14 2.74
N PRO A 150 -13.59 -9.19 3.03
CA PRO A 150 -13.09 -10.36 3.74
C PRO A 150 -11.95 -11.10 3.06
N ALA A 151 -11.82 -10.94 1.75
CA ALA A 151 -10.77 -11.60 0.95
C ALA A 151 -9.34 -11.07 1.23
N LEU A 152 -9.23 -9.89 1.86
CA LEU A 152 -7.96 -9.21 2.13
C LEU A 152 -7.65 -9.02 3.63
N ILE A 153 -8.45 -9.64 4.51
CA ILE A 153 -8.29 -9.54 5.97
C ILE A 153 -7.77 -10.86 6.57
#